data_9fc1b4cef4b0627f425edffa8c892e98
#
_entry.id   9fc1b4cef4b0627f425edffa8c892e98
#
_cell.length_a   1.000
_cell.length_b   1.000
_cell.length_c   1.000
_cell.angle_alpha   90.00
_cell.angle_beta   90.00
_cell.angle_gamma   90.00
#
_symmetry.space_group_name_H-M   'P 1'
#
loop_
_entity.id
_entity.type
_entity.pdbx_description
1 polymer ?
#
loop_
_entity_poly.entity_id
_entity_poly.type
_entity_poly.pdbx_seq_one_letter_code
_entity_poly.pdbx_strand_id
1 'polypeptide(L)'
;TVSNGDFDSFKSVYHRDAILVNGITNKSYPIKDAFAGWKQGFEDTRSGKISAHLDVKFSQRLTDKTTAHETGIFHYYTIDKEGKQNDSYVHFESLWVAKNNKWFMMMEYQKSTTDKVEWDETGAHHRFNDAEKWAGIFEKPKRDDWQKPDELIHSLGIAVDAVITDIGSATGYFPVRFARVATDGKVYGVDIEQTLVDYLNNRAKKENLSNLVSILGQPDDPKIPEKSDLIFICNTYHHIQDRGDYFENMKQYMQPDGRLVIVDFKKGDLPVGPPDEHKLPPGTVTRELEGAGYRQVSHALELPYQYVLVFNLAN
;
A
#
# COMPACT_ATOMS: atom_id res chain seq x y z
N THR A 1 4.71 19.43 17.22
CA THR A 1 4.96 19.20 18.68
C THR A 1 6.39 18.75 18.93
N VAL A 2 6.88 17.67 18.29
CA VAL A 2 8.25 17.16 18.49
C VAL A 2 9.30 18.21 18.14
N SER A 3 9.23 18.80 16.95
CA SER A 3 10.20 19.79 16.46
C SER A 3 10.25 21.10 17.28
N ASN A 4 9.21 21.41 18.04
CA ASN A 4 9.15 22.59 18.89
C ASN A 4 9.48 22.28 20.38
N GLY A 5 9.76 21.01 20.72
CA GLY A 5 9.97 20.59 22.09
C GLY A 5 8.73 20.76 22.99
N ASP A 6 7.50 20.72 22.39
CA ASP A 6 6.24 20.87 23.11
C ASP A 6 5.76 19.51 23.64
N PHE A 7 6.30 19.17 24.81
CA PHE A 7 6.03 17.90 25.49
C PHE A 7 4.58 17.78 25.99
N ASP A 8 3.96 18.87 26.37
CA ASP A 8 2.59 18.83 26.92
C ASP A 8 1.57 18.55 25.81
N SER A 9 1.69 19.22 24.66
CA SER A 9 0.88 18.89 23.50
C SER A 9 1.13 17.47 23.00
N PHE A 10 2.37 16.99 23.00
CA PHE A 10 2.70 15.61 22.63
C PHE A 10 2.01 14.59 23.55
N LYS A 11 2.09 14.77 24.87
CA LYS A 11 1.42 13.89 25.82
C LYS A 11 -0.11 13.90 25.67
N SER A 12 -0.67 15.03 25.26
CA SER A 12 -2.13 15.21 25.20
C SER A 12 -2.83 14.33 24.16
N VAL A 13 -2.09 13.74 23.21
CA VAL A 13 -2.64 12.80 22.22
C VAL A 13 -2.81 11.39 22.78
N TYR A 14 -2.21 11.07 23.92
CA TYR A 14 -2.34 9.77 24.55
C TYR A 14 -3.46 9.75 25.59
N HIS A 15 -4.20 8.65 25.61
CA HIS A 15 -5.12 8.40 26.73
C HIS A 15 -4.31 8.17 28.02
N ARG A 16 -4.87 8.55 29.16
CA ARG A 16 -4.18 8.38 30.45
C ARG A 16 -3.79 6.93 30.79
N ASP A 17 -4.57 5.98 30.28
CA ASP A 17 -4.38 4.55 30.52
C ASP A 17 -3.71 3.88 29.28
N ALA A 18 -3.12 4.67 28.37
CA ALA A 18 -2.42 4.14 27.21
C ALA A 18 -1.21 3.31 27.60
N ILE A 19 -0.87 2.36 26.77
CA ILE A 19 0.32 1.50 26.91
C ILE A 19 1.29 1.71 25.75
N LEU A 20 2.58 1.62 26.05
CA LEU A 20 3.63 1.45 25.05
C LEU A 20 4.07 -0.02 25.06
N VAL A 21 4.01 -0.65 23.90
CA VAL A 21 4.61 -1.96 23.64
C VAL A 21 5.90 -1.72 22.84
N ASN A 22 7.03 -2.07 23.41
CA ASN A 22 8.32 -1.93 22.74
C ASN A 22 8.87 -3.32 22.38
N GLY A 23 8.61 -3.75 21.14
CA GLY A 23 9.08 -5.01 20.58
C GLY A 23 10.60 -5.06 20.41
N ILE A 24 11.23 -3.89 20.24
CA ILE A 24 12.69 -3.78 20.08
C ILE A 24 13.40 -4.22 21.37
N THR A 25 12.85 -3.84 22.54
CA THR A 25 13.39 -4.20 23.85
C THR A 25 12.61 -5.32 24.55
N ASN A 26 11.58 -5.85 23.87
CA ASN A 26 10.66 -6.88 24.38
C ASN A 26 10.02 -6.51 25.73
N LYS A 27 9.47 -5.29 25.82
CA LYS A 27 8.85 -4.74 27.03
C LYS A 27 7.49 -4.10 26.72
N SER A 28 6.60 -4.13 27.69
CA SER A 28 5.35 -3.37 27.68
C SER A 28 5.15 -2.69 29.02
N TYR A 29 4.72 -1.43 28.99
CA TYR A 29 4.52 -0.62 30.19
C TYR A 29 3.54 0.54 29.96
N PRO A 30 2.97 1.12 31.03
CA PRO A 30 2.13 2.30 30.90
C PRO A 30 2.85 3.45 30.19
N ILE A 31 2.15 4.20 29.36
CA ILE A 31 2.74 5.30 28.57
C ILE A 31 3.41 6.37 29.43
N LYS A 32 2.92 6.58 30.65
CA LYS A 32 3.53 7.51 31.62
C LYS A 32 5.00 7.22 31.92
N ASP A 33 5.40 5.94 31.87
CA ASP A 33 6.76 5.53 32.13
C ASP A 33 7.67 5.84 30.93
N ALA A 34 7.12 5.74 29.66
CA ALA A 34 7.80 6.22 28.47
C ALA A 34 8.01 7.74 28.49
N PHE A 35 7.02 8.49 28.95
CA PHE A 35 7.12 9.95 29.09
C PHE A 35 8.28 10.39 29.97
N ALA A 36 8.59 9.66 31.04
CA ALA A 36 9.74 9.95 31.87
C ALA A 36 11.07 9.87 31.10
N GLY A 37 11.19 8.87 30.20
CA GLY A 37 12.37 8.72 29.34
C GLY A 37 12.46 9.75 28.20
N TRP A 38 11.33 10.17 27.63
CA TRP A 38 11.30 11.08 26.51
C TRP A 38 11.43 12.56 26.88
N LYS A 39 11.09 12.92 28.12
CA LYS A 39 11.04 14.31 28.61
C LYS A 39 12.32 15.10 28.33
N GLN A 40 13.48 14.51 28.58
CA GLN A 40 14.77 15.16 28.37
C GLN A 40 14.99 15.55 26.90
N GLY A 41 14.60 14.69 25.93
CA GLY A 41 14.70 15.01 24.50
C GLY A 41 13.87 16.23 24.09
N PHE A 42 12.66 16.37 24.67
CA PHE A 42 11.83 17.55 24.44
C PHE A 42 12.41 18.82 25.08
N GLU A 43 13.01 18.73 26.27
CA GLU A 43 13.71 19.85 26.93
C GLU A 43 14.95 20.28 26.12
N ASP A 44 15.74 19.31 25.63
CA ASP A 44 16.92 19.59 24.80
C ASP A 44 16.52 20.25 23.46
N THR A 45 15.40 19.83 22.87
CA THR A 45 14.85 20.45 21.64
C THR A 45 14.36 21.87 21.95
N ARG A 46 13.59 22.08 22.99
CA ARG A 46 13.08 23.40 23.39
C ARG A 46 14.20 24.41 23.69
N SER A 47 15.29 23.95 24.27
CA SER A 47 16.47 24.78 24.58
C SER A 47 17.39 25.03 23.37
N GLY A 48 17.10 24.43 22.20
CA GLY A 48 17.95 24.50 21.03
C GLY A 48 19.28 23.76 21.16
N LYS A 49 19.38 22.81 22.08
CA LYS A 49 20.53 21.94 22.21
C LYS A 49 20.61 20.90 21.09
N ILE A 50 19.43 20.43 20.64
CA ILE A 50 19.24 19.60 19.45
C ILE A 50 18.06 20.12 18.63
N SER A 51 18.01 19.77 17.34
CA SER A 51 16.77 19.82 16.54
C SER A 51 16.21 18.41 16.46
N ALA A 52 14.94 18.21 16.77
CA ALA A 52 14.27 16.91 16.71
C ALA A 52 13.17 16.92 15.65
N HIS A 53 13.09 15.85 14.87
CA HIS A 53 12.13 15.69 13.78
C HIS A 53 11.46 14.31 13.87
N LEU A 54 10.20 14.26 13.45
CA LEU A 54 9.43 13.04 13.38
C LEU A 54 8.59 13.05 12.09
N ASP A 55 8.94 12.17 11.19
CA ASP A 55 8.19 11.92 9.97
C ASP A 55 7.47 10.58 10.09
N VAL A 56 6.19 10.54 9.72
CA VAL A 56 5.37 9.33 9.84
C VAL A 56 4.82 8.98 8.46
N LYS A 57 4.99 7.73 8.08
CA LYS A 57 4.36 7.14 6.88
C LYS A 57 3.51 5.96 7.29
N PHE A 58 2.24 6.06 6.96
CA PHE A 58 1.27 5.01 7.23
C PHE A 58 1.29 3.97 6.11
N SER A 59 1.34 2.69 6.48
CA SER A 59 1.13 1.56 5.56
C SER A 59 -0.34 1.13 5.54
N GLN A 60 -1.07 1.39 6.63
CA GLN A 60 -2.50 1.12 6.73
C GLN A 60 -3.14 2.07 7.73
N ARG A 61 -4.35 2.53 7.42
CA ARG A 61 -5.20 3.29 8.32
C ARG A 61 -6.63 2.73 8.23
N LEU A 62 -7.09 2.15 9.31
CA LEU A 62 -8.46 1.64 9.45
C LEU A 62 -9.17 2.50 10.48
N THR A 63 -10.26 3.16 10.07
CA THR A 63 -10.97 4.11 10.92
C THR A 63 -12.47 3.82 10.91
N ASP A 64 -13.08 3.82 12.08
CA ASP A 64 -14.52 3.87 12.29
C ASP A 64 -14.84 5.13 13.11
N LYS A 65 -16.11 5.35 13.43
CA LYS A 65 -16.60 6.53 14.18
C LYS A 65 -15.93 6.72 15.55
N THR A 66 -15.49 5.65 16.17
CA THR A 66 -15.00 5.65 17.57
C THR A 66 -13.63 5.03 17.75
N THR A 67 -13.12 4.30 16.77
CA THR A 67 -11.84 3.61 16.84
C THR A 67 -11.05 3.79 15.58
N ALA A 68 -9.71 3.84 15.67
CA ALA A 68 -8.83 3.76 14.53
C ALA A 68 -7.62 2.89 14.86
N HIS A 69 -7.15 2.17 13.85
CA HIS A 69 -5.96 1.35 13.90
C HIS A 69 -5.04 1.79 12.76
N GLU A 70 -3.81 2.11 13.08
CA GLU A 70 -2.83 2.59 12.12
C GLU A 70 -1.56 1.79 12.22
N THR A 71 -0.95 1.48 11.09
CA THR A 71 0.38 0.88 11.00
C THR A 71 1.26 1.68 10.07
N GLY A 72 2.57 1.59 10.24
CA GLY A 72 3.48 2.32 9.38
C GLY A 72 4.92 2.26 9.86
N ILE A 73 5.70 3.21 9.36
CA ILE A 73 7.05 3.47 9.82
C ILE A 73 7.13 4.93 10.25
N PHE A 74 7.70 5.20 11.40
CA PHE A 74 8.13 6.55 11.71
C PHE A 74 9.66 6.66 11.62
N HIS A 75 10.11 7.80 11.15
CA HIS A 75 11.49 8.23 11.16
C HIS A 75 11.63 9.33 12.21
N TYR A 76 12.28 9.01 13.31
CA TYR A 76 12.68 9.98 14.30
C TYR A 76 14.17 10.27 14.14
N TYR A 77 14.52 11.55 14.03
CA TYR A 77 15.93 11.93 13.98
C TYR A 77 16.19 13.21 14.76
N THR A 78 17.41 13.32 15.24
CA THR A 78 17.91 14.49 15.94
C THR A 78 19.18 14.97 15.31
N ILE A 79 19.38 16.30 15.29
CA ILE A 79 20.62 16.94 14.81
C ILE A 79 21.15 17.76 15.98
N ASP A 80 22.41 17.54 16.37
CA ASP A 80 23.09 18.31 17.41
C ASP A 80 23.69 19.62 16.86
N LYS A 81 24.31 20.43 17.74
CA LYS A 81 24.92 21.71 17.36
C LYS A 81 26.14 21.56 16.44
N GLU A 82 26.72 20.38 16.37
CA GLU A 82 27.88 20.06 15.54
C GLU A 82 27.44 19.52 14.17
N GLY A 83 26.09 19.41 13.95
CA GLY A 83 25.50 18.90 12.71
C GLY A 83 25.47 17.39 12.62
N LYS A 84 25.76 16.65 13.69
CA LYS A 84 25.67 15.21 13.71
C LYS A 84 24.22 14.78 13.84
N GLN A 85 23.78 13.97 12.88
CA GLN A 85 22.46 13.38 12.84
C GLN A 85 22.46 11.98 13.44
N ASN A 86 21.44 11.70 14.27
CA ASN A 86 21.14 10.36 14.78
C ASN A 86 19.73 9.99 14.31
N ASP A 87 19.61 8.87 13.63
CA ASP A 87 18.39 8.41 12.97
C ASP A 87 17.83 7.15 13.63
N SER A 88 16.51 7.03 13.62
CA SER A 88 15.80 5.83 14.04
C SER A 88 14.58 5.64 13.16
N TYR A 89 14.51 4.51 12.45
CA TYR A 89 13.36 4.10 11.64
C TYR A 89 12.69 2.93 12.36
N VAL A 90 11.40 3.08 12.70
CA VAL A 90 10.68 2.11 13.51
C VAL A 90 9.35 1.74 12.87
N HIS A 91 9.13 0.45 12.65
CA HIS A 91 7.80 -0.06 12.34
C HIS A 91 6.91 0.08 13.56
N PHE A 92 5.76 0.71 13.36
CA PHE A 92 4.82 0.95 14.46
C PHE A 92 3.41 0.46 14.12
N GLU A 93 2.64 0.31 15.18
CA GLU A 93 1.22 0.07 15.18
C GLU A 93 0.58 0.92 16.29
N SER A 94 -0.52 1.59 16.00
CA SER A 94 -1.22 2.41 16.97
C SER A 94 -2.71 2.13 16.97
N LEU A 95 -3.29 2.13 18.17
CA LEU A 95 -4.72 2.00 18.38
C LEU A 95 -5.25 3.29 19.01
N TRP A 96 -6.28 3.84 18.39
CA TRP A 96 -6.90 5.09 18.79
C TRP A 96 -8.36 4.91 19.16
N VAL A 97 -8.83 5.75 20.08
CA VAL A 97 -10.24 5.84 20.46
C VAL A 97 -10.71 7.29 20.41
N ALA A 98 -11.92 7.50 19.90
CA ALA A 98 -12.58 8.79 19.95
C ALA A 98 -13.38 8.92 21.27
N LYS A 99 -13.15 10.02 22.00
CA LYS A 99 -13.88 10.36 23.23
C LYS A 99 -14.09 11.87 23.27
N ASN A 100 -15.34 12.30 23.45
CA ASN A 100 -15.73 13.72 23.52
C ASN A 100 -15.21 14.52 22.29
N ASN A 101 -15.38 14.00 21.09
CA ASN A 101 -14.91 14.58 19.82
C ASN A 101 -13.39 14.78 19.73
N LYS A 102 -12.62 14.04 20.51
CA LYS A 102 -11.16 14.02 20.43
C LYS A 102 -10.66 12.60 20.30
N TRP A 103 -9.61 12.43 19.54
CA TRP A 103 -8.92 11.15 19.38
C TRP A 103 -7.79 11.02 20.40
N PHE A 104 -7.67 9.84 21.00
CA PHE A 104 -6.61 9.52 21.94
C PHE A 104 -5.99 8.19 21.54
N MET A 105 -4.66 8.15 21.52
CA MET A 105 -3.91 6.92 21.35
C MET A 105 -4.02 6.06 22.61
N MET A 106 -4.47 4.82 22.46
CA MET A 106 -4.61 3.83 23.53
C MET A 106 -3.43 2.87 23.60
N MET A 107 -2.81 2.62 22.46
CA MET A 107 -1.64 1.78 22.34
C MET A 107 -0.71 2.33 21.27
N GLU A 108 0.57 2.35 21.58
CA GLU A 108 1.64 2.47 20.59
C GLU A 108 2.50 1.20 20.69
N TYR A 109 2.64 0.50 19.57
CA TYR A 109 3.50 -0.65 19.45
C TYR A 109 4.67 -0.33 18.51
N GLN A 110 5.86 -0.18 19.06
CA GLN A 110 7.12 -0.07 18.33
C GLN A 110 7.63 -1.47 18.08
N LYS A 111 7.36 -2.01 16.88
CA LYS A 111 7.55 -3.44 16.56
C LYS A 111 9.01 -3.82 16.39
N SER A 112 9.72 -3.11 15.53
CA SER A 112 11.11 -3.39 15.17
C SER A 112 11.77 -2.15 14.58
N THR A 113 13.09 -2.09 14.61
CA THR A 113 13.84 -1.12 13.80
C THR A 113 14.02 -1.63 12.40
N THR A 114 14.21 -0.72 11.45
CA THR A 114 14.56 -1.03 10.06
C THR A 114 15.71 -0.14 9.61
N ASP A 115 16.36 -0.50 8.52
CA ASP A 115 17.35 0.35 7.88
C ASP A 115 16.69 1.61 7.30
N LYS A 116 17.52 2.60 6.94
CA LYS A 116 17.06 3.83 6.33
C LYS A 116 16.09 3.55 5.18
N VAL A 117 14.87 4.06 5.33
CA VAL A 117 13.86 4.03 4.27
C VAL A 117 13.98 5.33 3.49
N GLU A 118 14.23 5.24 2.18
CA GLU A 118 14.13 6.40 1.32
C GLU A 118 12.64 6.76 1.15
N TRP A 119 12.27 7.87 1.76
CA TRP A 119 10.93 8.43 1.65
C TRP A 119 10.85 9.22 0.35
N ASP A 120 9.95 8.85 -0.53
CA ASP A 120 9.57 9.76 -1.60
C ASP A 120 8.40 10.67 -1.15
N GLU A 121 8.26 11.79 -1.82
CA GLU A 121 7.24 12.79 -1.50
C GLU A 121 5.81 12.28 -1.76
N THR A 122 5.65 11.17 -2.51
CA THR A 122 4.36 10.59 -2.87
C THR A 122 3.85 9.57 -1.85
N GLY A 123 4.67 9.20 -0.85
CA GLY A 123 4.27 8.24 0.19
C GLY A 123 4.37 6.76 -0.22
N ALA A 124 4.81 6.47 -1.43
CA ALA A 124 5.09 5.10 -1.86
C ALA A 124 6.37 4.57 -1.21
N HIS A 125 6.30 3.39 -0.60
CA HIS A 125 7.44 2.79 0.12
C HIS A 125 8.59 2.34 -0.80
N HIS A 126 8.37 2.23 -2.10
CA HIS A 126 9.36 1.91 -3.11
C HIS A 126 9.08 2.70 -4.39
N ARG A 127 10.05 3.51 -4.84
CA ARG A 127 10.04 3.99 -6.21
C ARG A 127 10.59 2.91 -7.13
N PHE A 128 9.78 2.54 -8.10
CA PHE A 128 10.14 1.59 -9.15
C PHE A 128 10.75 2.31 -10.37
N ASN A 129 11.60 3.32 -10.11
CA ASN A 129 12.13 4.23 -11.12
C ASN A 129 13.24 3.64 -12.02
N ASP A 130 13.71 2.44 -11.75
CA ASP A 130 14.66 1.70 -12.58
C ASP A 130 13.94 0.52 -13.25
N ALA A 131 13.28 0.79 -14.36
CA ALA A 131 12.44 -0.19 -15.05
C ALA A 131 13.21 -1.45 -15.51
N GLU A 132 14.46 -1.31 -15.94
CA GLU A 132 15.28 -2.46 -16.36
C GLU A 132 15.64 -3.38 -15.17
N LYS A 133 16.00 -2.80 -14.04
CA LYS A 133 16.24 -3.56 -12.81
C LYS A 133 14.99 -4.32 -12.38
N TRP A 134 13.84 -3.64 -12.38
CA TRP A 134 12.59 -4.23 -11.95
C TRP A 134 12.05 -5.26 -12.95
N ALA A 135 12.29 -5.09 -14.25
CA ALA A 135 12.00 -6.13 -15.25
C ALA A 135 12.75 -7.43 -14.91
N GLY A 136 14.03 -7.33 -14.55
CA GLY A 136 14.82 -8.49 -14.12
C GLY A 136 14.28 -9.19 -12.86
N ILE A 137 13.45 -8.51 -12.06
CA ILE A 137 12.82 -9.05 -10.85
C ILE A 137 11.41 -9.58 -11.15
N PHE A 138 10.58 -8.76 -11.82
CA PHE A 138 9.15 -9.05 -12.05
C PHE A 138 8.89 -10.06 -13.14
N GLU A 139 9.81 -10.21 -14.11
CA GLU A 139 9.68 -11.13 -15.27
C GLU A 139 10.47 -12.44 -15.07
N LYS A 140 10.91 -12.78 -13.86
CA LYS A 140 11.64 -14.03 -13.61
C LYS A 140 10.77 -15.23 -13.98
N PRO A 141 11.28 -16.21 -14.78
CA PRO A 141 10.52 -17.38 -15.20
C PRO A 141 9.90 -18.17 -14.04
N LYS A 142 10.59 -18.25 -12.89
CA LYS A 142 10.08 -18.89 -11.67
C LYS A 142 8.81 -18.23 -11.09
N ARG A 143 8.45 -17.02 -11.53
CA ARG A 143 7.18 -16.37 -11.15
C ARG A 143 6.00 -17.15 -11.70
N ASP A 144 6.08 -17.70 -12.89
CA ASP A 144 5.02 -18.46 -13.53
C ASP A 144 4.65 -19.73 -12.74
N ASP A 145 5.62 -20.34 -12.04
CA ASP A 145 5.42 -21.57 -11.24
C ASP A 145 4.40 -21.36 -10.11
N TRP A 146 4.37 -20.18 -9.50
CA TRP A 146 3.50 -19.87 -8.37
C TRP A 146 2.40 -18.85 -8.67
N GLN A 147 2.63 -17.92 -9.61
CA GLN A 147 1.64 -16.91 -10.04
C GLN A 147 0.61 -17.52 -11.00
N LYS A 148 1.00 -18.57 -11.75
CA LYS A 148 0.16 -19.32 -12.71
C LYS A 148 -0.63 -18.38 -13.63
N PRO A 149 0.04 -17.46 -14.36
CA PRO A 149 -0.62 -16.38 -15.08
C PRO A 149 -1.62 -16.89 -16.13
N ASP A 150 -1.31 -17.97 -16.85
CA ASP A 150 -2.17 -18.51 -17.91
C ASP A 150 -3.43 -19.18 -17.31
N GLU A 151 -3.29 -19.93 -16.20
CA GLU A 151 -4.43 -20.49 -15.48
C GLU A 151 -5.33 -19.36 -14.91
N LEU A 152 -4.72 -18.31 -14.35
CA LEU A 152 -5.44 -17.17 -13.81
C LEU A 152 -6.22 -16.45 -14.91
N ILE A 153 -5.58 -16.08 -16.02
CA ILE A 153 -6.21 -15.41 -17.15
C ILE A 153 -7.34 -16.24 -17.74
N HIS A 154 -7.10 -17.55 -17.93
CA HIS A 154 -8.13 -18.45 -18.43
C HIS A 154 -9.34 -18.50 -17.49
N SER A 155 -9.12 -18.57 -16.18
CA SER A 155 -10.19 -18.62 -15.17
C SER A 155 -11.07 -17.36 -15.15
N LEU A 156 -10.55 -16.24 -15.63
CA LEU A 156 -11.30 -14.98 -15.73
C LEU A 156 -12.27 -14.94 -16.94
N GLY A 157 -12.14 -15.84 -17.91
CA GLY A 157 -13.04 -15.91 -19.06
C GLY A 157 -13.12 -14.60 -19.83
N ILE A 158 -11.98 -14.06 -20.22
CA ILE A 158 -11.85 -12.76 -20.90
C ILE A 158 -12.34 -12.87 -22.34
N ALA A 159 -13.22 -11.95 -22.76
CA ALA A 159 -13.67 -11.85 -24.14
C ALA A 159 -12.57 -11.27 -25.05
N VAL A 160 -12.57 -11.65 -26.33
CA VAL A 160 -11.55 -11.20 -27.29
C VAL A 160 -11.59 -9.70 -27.56
N ASP A 161 -12.73 -9.07 -27.36
CA ASP A 161 -13.01 -7.64 -27.54
C ASP A 161 -13.04 -6.85 -26.21
N ALA A 162 -12.67 -7.47 -25.10
CA ALA A 162 -12.71 -6.85 -23.78
C ALA A 162 -11.78 -5.64 -23.66
N VAL A 163 -12.23 -4.63 -22.96
CA VAL A 163 -11.41 -3.52 -22.44
C VAL A 163 -10.91 -3.88 -21.06
N ILE A 164 -9.60 -3.99 -20.90
CA ILE A 164 -8.94 -4.41 -19.66
C ILE A 164 -8.04 -3.32 -19.15
N THR A 165 -8.09 -3.05 -17.85
CA THR A 165 -7.13 -2.16 -17.18
C THR A 165 -6.39 -2.93 -16.09
N ASP A 166 -5.06 -2.87 -16.10
CA ASP A 166 -4.18 -3.39 -15.05
C ASP A 166 -3.57 -2.23 -14.26
N ILE A 167 -3.93 -2.12 -12.98
CA ILE A 167 -3.47 -1.06 -12.05
C ILE A 167 -2.21 -1.53 -11.33
N GLY A 168 -1.14 -0.73 -11.41
CA GLY A 168 0.20 -1.12 -10.98
C GLY A 168 0.82 -2.12 -11.95
N SER A 169 0.69 -1.80 -13.24
CA SER A 169 1.08 -2.67 -14.36
C SER A 169 2.59 -2.93 -14.46
N ALA A 170 3.39 -2.07 -13.82
CA ALA A 170 4.85 -2.14 -13.78
C ALA A 170 5.45 -2.40 -15.18
N THR A 171 6.25 -3.45 -15.34
CA THR A 171 6.93 -3.79 -16.60
C THR A 171 6.05 -4.55 -17.59
N GLY A 172 4.80 -4.86 -17.23
CA GLY A 172 3.80 -5.45 -18.13
C GLY A 172 3.66 -6.96 -18.05
N TYR A 173 3.96 -7.56 -16.91
CA TYR A 173 3.83 -9.02 -16.72
C TYR A 173 2.43 -9.55 -17.09
N PHE A 174 1.36 -8.92 -16.62
CA PHE A 174 -0.01 -9.25 -16.99
C PHE A 174 -0.50 -8.50 -18.25
N PRO A 175 -0.29 -7.19 -18.42
CA PRO A 175 -0.80 -6.47 -19.58
C PRO A 175 -0.43 -7.08 -20.93
N VAL A 176 0.81 -7.54 -21.09
CA VAL A 176 1.27 -8.23 -22.30
C VAL A 176 0.49 -9.53 -22.56
N ARG A 177 0.19 -10.28 -21.50
CA ARG A 177 -0.61 -11.52 -21.61
C ARG A 177 -2.07 -11.21 -21.92
N PHE A 178 -2.65 -10.20 -21.27
CA PHE A 178 -4.00 -9.74 -21.57
C PHE A 178 -4.15 -9.28 -23.02
N ALA A 179 -3.17 -8.52 -23.56
CA ALA A 179 -3.20 -8.05 -24.93
C ALA A 179 -3.18 -9.19 -25.96
N ARG A 180 -2.60 -10.32 -25.61
CA ARG A 180 -2.61 -11.53 -26.47
C ARG A 180 -3.92 -12.32 -26.41
N VAL A 181 -4.74 -12.10 -25.39
CA VAL A 181 -6.05 -12.75 -25.21
C VAL A 181 -7.16 -11.85 -25.75
N ALA A 182 -7.17 -10.57 -25.41
CA ALA A 182 -8.14 -9.58 -25.86
C ALA A 182 -7.66 -8.95 -27.19
N THR A 183 -7.55 -9.76 -28.25
CA THR A 183 -6.93 -9.38 -29.52
C THR A 183 -7.69 -8.28 -30.27
N ASP A 184 -9.01 -8.22 -30.12
CA ASP A 184 -9.91 -7.25 -30.74
C ASP A 184 -10.32 -6.15 -29.75
N GLY A 185 -9.86 -6.26 -28.50
CA GLY A 185 -10.11 -5.35 -27.40
C GLY A 185 -9.00 -4.33 -27.18
N LYS A 186 -8.94 -3.82 -25.95
CA LYS A 186 -7.90 -2.87 -25.52
C LYS A 186 -7.37 -3.25 -24.14
N VAL A 187 -6.09 -3.00 -23.92
CA VAL A 187 -5.45 -3.18 -22.61
C VAL A 187 -4.75 -1.89 -22.20
N TYR A 188 -5.10 -1.40 -21.03
CA TYR A 188 -4.45 -0.25 -20.38
C TYR A 188 -3.60 -0.75 -19.22
N GLY A 189 -2.29 -0.52 -19.30
CA GLY A 189 -1.42 -0.66 -18.13
C GLY A 189 -1.33 0.69 -17.43
N VAL A 190 -1.79 0.77 -16.18
CA VAL A 190 -1.71 2.00 -15.39
C VAL A 190 -0.59 1.89 -14.37
N ASP A 191 0.28 2.88 -14.33
CA ASP A 191 1.30 2.99 -13.29
C ASP A 191 1.50 4.44 -12.89
N ILE A 192 1.98 4.71 -11.69
CA ILE A 192 2.29 6.05 -11.19
C ILE A 192 3.73 6.48 -11.51
N GLU A 193 4.57 5.55 -11.99
CA GLU A 193 5.95 5.79 -12.34
C GLU A 193 6.13 5.94 -13.87
N GLN A 194 6.48 7.14 -14.31
CA GLN A 194 6.65 7.44 -15.74
C GLN A 194 7.64 6.51 -16.44
N THR A 195 8.71 6.11 -15.76
CA THR A 195 9.73 5.19 -16.31
C THR A 195 9.16 3.81 -16.61
N LEU A 196 8.22 3.31 -15.79
CA LEU A 196 7.52 2.05 -16.03
C LEU A 196 6.50 2.18 -17.17
N VAL A 197 5.79 3.31 -17.23
CA VAL A 197 4.89 3.62 -18.34
C VAL A 197 5.63 3.63 -19.67
N ASP A 198 6.77 4.31 -19.74
CA ASP A 198 7.61 4.37 -20.94
C ASP A 198 8.17 3.00 -21.30
N TYR A 199 8.61 2.23 -20.29
CA TYR A 199 9.11 0.87 -20.50
C TYR A 199 8.03 -0.03 -21.13
N LEU A 200 6.83 -0.06 -20.56
CA LEU A 200 5.74 -0.90 -21.06
C LEU A 200 5.28 -0.48 -22.46
N ASN A 201 5.21 0.81 -22.75
CA ASN A 201 4.91 1.31 -24.08
C ASN A 201 5.98 0.90 -25.12
N ASN A 202 7.25 0.92 -24.74
CA ASN A 202 8.33 0.44 -25.61
C ASN A 202 8.27 -1.08 -25.80
N ARG A 203 7.95 -1.83 -24.74
CA ARG A 203 7.73 -3.27 -24.79
C ARG A 203 6.56 -3.64 -25.72
N ALA A 204 5.43 -2.95 -25.61
CA ALA A 204 4.27 -3.16 -26.46
C ALA A 204 4.61 -2.98 -27.95
N LYS A 205 5.35 -1.92 -28.29
CA LYS A 205 5.85 -1.70 -29.66
C LYS A 205 6.78 -2.82 -30.11
N LYS A 206 7.74 -3.22 -29.28
CA LYS A 206 8.72 -4.28 -29.60
C LYS A 206 8.04 -5.64 -29.80
N GLU A 207 6.98 -5.93 -29.05
CA GLU A 207 6.21 -7.18 -29.13
C GLU A 207 5.04 -7.10 -30.12
N ASN A 208 4.88 -5.99 -30.86
CA ASN A 208 3.80 -5.74 -31.83
C ASN A 208 2.39 -5.84 -31.21
N LEU A 209 2.20 -5.39 -29.99
CA LEU A 209 0.93 -5.38 -29.26
C LEU A 209 0.25 -4.00 -29.44
N SER A 210 -0.40 -3.78 -30.59
CA SER A 210 -1.03 -2.49 -30.93
C SER A 210 -2.26 -2.16 -30.07
N ASN A 211 -2.83 -3.15 -29.40
CA ASN A 211 -3.95 -3.02 -28.48
C ASN A 211 -3.53 -2.80 -27.01
N LEU A 212 -2.22 -2.67 -26.72
CA LEU A 212 -1.69 -2.38 -25.38
C LEU A 212 -1.13 -0.96 -25.31
N VAL A 213 -1.62 -0.18 -24.34
CA VAL A 213 -1.13 1.17 -24.03
C VAL A 213 -0.90 1.29 -22.55
N SER A 214 0.27 1.78 -22.14
CA SER A 214 0.53 2.16 -20.75
C SER A 214 0.31 3.65 -20.56
N ILE A 215 -0.35 4.02 -19.46
CA ILE A 215 -0.73 5.39 -19.10
C ILE A 215 -0.27 5.74 -17.68
N LEU A 216 0.04 7.02 -17.48
CA LEU A 216 0.41 7.53 -16.17
C LEU A 216 -0.85 7.81 -15.36
N GLY A 217 -1.03 7.05 -14.29
CA GLY A 217 -2.06 7.29 -13.26
C GLY A 217 -1.57 8.26 -12.19
N GLN A 218 -2.44 8.50 -11.22
CA GLN A 218 -2.13 9.26 -10.00
C GLN A 218 -2.36 8.36 -8.78
N PRO A 219 -1.74 8.65 -7.62
CA PRO A 219 -1.93 7.83 -6.42
C PRO A 219 -3.38 7.71 -5.95
N ASP A 220 -4.21 8.70 -6.23
CA ASP A 220 -5.63 8.81 -5.86
C ASP A 220 -6.61 8.58 -7.03
N ASP A 221 -6.11 8.54 -8.28
CA ASP A 221 -6.95 8.37 -9.46
C ASP A 221 -6.17 7.68 -10.61
N PRO A 222 -6.61 6.50 -11.08
CA PRO A 222 -5.92 5.77 -12.14
C PRO A 222 -6.00 6.44 -13.51
N LYS A 223 -6.84 7.47 -13.73
CA LYS A 223 -6.99 8.22 -14.99
C LYS A 223 -7.28 7.33 -16.22
N ILE A 224 -8.07 6.29 -16.04
CA ILE A 224 -8.44 5.36 -17.12
C ILE A 224 -9.24 6.10 -18.18
N PRO A 225 -8.88 5.99 -19.48
CA PRO A 225 -9.49 6.82 -20.53
C PRO A 225 -10.90 6.37 -20.95
N GLU A 226 -11.26 5.12 -20.74
CA GLU A 226 -12.58 4.56 -21.04
C GLU A 226 -12.99 3.49 -20.04
N LYS A 227 -14.27 3.12 -20.01
CA LYS A 227 -14.78 2.09 -19.07
C LYS A 227 -14.26 0.72 -19.44
N SER A 228 -13.83 -0.02 -18.43
CA SER A 228 -13.26 -1.35 -18.54
C SER A 228 -14.26 -2.45 -18.18
N ASP A 229 -14.22 -3.55 -18.93
CA ASP A 229 -14.91 -4.80 -18.63
C ASP A 229 -14.22 -5.55 -17.49
N LEU A 230 -12.90 -5.35 -17.36
CA LEU A 230 -12.08 -5.93 -16.33
C LEU A 230 -11.07 -4.88 -15.81
N ILE A 231 -11.14 -4.58 -14.51
CA ILE A 231 -10.05 -3.91 -13.80
C ILE A 231 -9.30 -4.97 -12.99
N PHE A 232 -8.01 -5.08 -13.21
CA PHE A 232 -7.14 -6.06 -12.59
C PHE A 232 -6.10 -5.37 -11.73
N ILE A 233 -5.87 -5.89 -10.54
CA ILE A 233 -4.88 -5.36 -9.58
C ILE A 233 -4.11 -6.54 -9.00
N CYS A 234 -2.82 -6.62 -9.30
CA CYS A 234 -1.99 -7.72 -8.83
C CYS A 234 -0.78 -7.21 -8.05
N ASN A 235 -0.65 -7.60 -6.78
CA ASN A 235 0.43 -7.18 -5.87
C ASN A 235 0.54 -5.66 -5.69
N THR A 236 -0.55 -4.93 -5.89
CA THR A 236 -0.59 -3.47 -5.84
C THR A 236 -1.59 -2.96 -4.81
N TYR A 237 -2.63 -3.74 -4.50
CA TYR A 237 -3.69 -3.32 -3.57
C TYR A 237 -3.14 -2.84 -2.23
N HIS A 238 -2.16 -3.54 -1.67
CA HIS A 238 -1.54 -3.20 -0.39
C HIS A 238 -0.70 -1.91 -0.41
N HIS A 239 -0.37 -1.38 -1.60
CA HIS A 239 0.31 -0.09 -1.77
C HIS A 239 -0.65 1.10 -1.87
N ILE A 240 -1.93 0.88 -2.23
CA ILE A 240 -2.91 1.95 -2.41
C ILE A 240 -3.27 2.53 -1.04
N GLN A 241 -3.15 3.84 -0.92
CA GLN A 241 -3.57 4.61 0.25
C GLN A 241 -5.03 5.05 0.11
N ASP A 242 -5.69 5.41 1.23
CA ASP A 242 -7.08 5.87 1.25
C ASP A 242 -8.01 5.04 0.35
N ARG A 243 -7.86 3.70 0.46
CA ARG A 243 -8.49 2.72 -0.43
C ARG A 243 -10.01 2.90 -0.55
N GLY A 244 -10.69 3.31 0.54
CA GLY A 244 -12.12 3.59 0.49
C GLY A 244 -12.47 4.58 -0.61
N ASP A 245 -11.84 5.75 -0.60
CA ASP A 245 -12.08 6.84 -1.56
C ASP A 245 -11.56 6.47 -2.95
N TYR A 246 -10.40 5.82 -3.03
CA TYR A 246 -9.83 5.36 -4.30
C TYR A 246 -10.77 4.40 -5.03
N PHE A 247 -11.31 3.38 -4.36
CA PHE A 247 -12.21 2.40 -4.96
C PHE A 247 -13.63 2.95 -5.16
N GLU A 248 -14.08 3.91 -4.34
CA GLU A 248 -15.29 4.67 -4.61
C GLU A 248 -15.17 5.42 -5.96
N ASN A 249 -14.07 6.13 -6.18
CA ASN A 249 -13.77 6.85 -7.42
C ASN A 249 -13.62 5.88 -8.60
N MET A 250 -13.02 4.71 -8.40
CA MET A 250 -12.75 3.74 -9.46
C MET A 250 -14.02 3.20 -10.14
N LYS A 251 -15.17 3.22 -9.48
CA LYS A 251 -16.45 2.76 -10.05
C LYS A 251 -16.82 3.45 -11.36
N GLN A 252 -16.43 4.71 -11.53
CA GLN A 252 -16.71 5.46 -12.77
C GLN A 252 -16.03 4.85 -14.00
N TYR A 253 -14.96 4.11 -13.81
CA TYR A 253 -14.15 3.47 -14.84
C TYR A 253 -14.57 2.03 -15.15
N MET A 254 -15.60 1.52 -14.49
CA MET A 254 -16.13 0.17 -14.73
C MET A 254 -17.34 0.19 -15.66
N GLN A 255 -17.43 -0.80 -16.53
CA GLN A 255 -18.69 -1.12 -17.19
C GLN A 255 -19.73 -1.59 -16.17
N PRO A 256 -21.06 -1.45 -16.43
CA PRO A 256 -22.08 -1.92 -15.50
C PRO A 256 -21.94 -3.39 -15.10
N ASP A 257 -21.55 -4.26 -16.03
CA ASP A 257 -21.27 -5.68 -15.81
C ASP A 257 -19.78 -5.98 -15.65
N GLY A 258 -18.97 -4.93 -15.48
CA GLY A 258 -17.53 -5.02 -15.32
C GLY A 258 -17.12 -5.71 -14.02
N ARG A 259 -15.93 -6.24 -14.00
CA ARG A 259 -15.35 -6.94 -12.84
C ARG A 259 -14.10 -6.25 -12.35
N LEU A 260 -13.96 -6.18 -11.03
CA LEU A 260 -12.72 -5.83 -10.35
C LEU A 260 -12.09 -7.11 -9.81
N VAL A 261 -10.85 -7.37 -10.14
CA VAL A 261 -10.09 -8.55 -9.70
C VAL A 261 -8.89 -8.12 -8.89
N ILE A 262 -8.80 -8.62 -7.66
CA ILE A 262 -7.67 -8.39 -6.76
C ILE A 262 -6.91 -9.71 -6.60
N VAL A 263 -5.61 -9.67 -6.91
CA VAL A 263 -4.67 -10.77 -6.66
C VAL A 263 -3.60 -10.25 -5.73
N ASP A 264 -3.51 -10.79 -4.51
CA ASP A 264 -2.50 -10.33 -3.57
C ASP A 264 -2.04 -11.47 -2.65
N PHE A 265 -0.95 -11.26 -1.92
CA PHE A 265 -0.31 -12.30 -1.12
C PHE A 265 -1.13 -12.69 0.11
N LYS A 266 -1.21 -14.00 0.35
CA LYS A 266 -1.75 -14.56 1.60
C LYS A 266 -0.88 -14.16 2.78
N LYS A 267 -1.48 -13.99 3.96
CA LYS A 267 -0.74 -13.82 5.22
C LYS A 267 0.12 -15.04 5.52
N GLY A 268 1.17 -14.82 6.29
CA GLY A 268 2.10 -15.85 6.75
C GLY A 268 3.50 -15.71 6.13
N ASP A 269 4.40 -16.57 6.59
CA ASP A 269 5.77 -16.64 6.05
C ASP A 269 5.74 -17.37 4.71
N LEU A 270 5.99 -16.65 3.63
CA LEU A 270 5.95 -17.15 2.26
C LEU A 270 7.34 -17.03 1.62
N PRO A 271 7.71 -17.94 0.71
CA PRO A 271 9.02 -17.92 0.06
C PRO A 271 9.19 -16.75 -0.94
N VAL A 272 8.10 -16.02 -1.22
CA VAL A 272 8.05 -14.88 -2.14
C VAL A 272 7.08 -13.83 -1.63
N GLY A 273 7.20 -12.61 -2.10
CA GLY A 273 6.31 -11.49 -1.77
C GLY A 273 6.87 -10.59 -0.68
N PRO A 274 6.09 -9.59 -0.26
CA PRO A 274 6.50 -8.65 0.77
C PRO A 274 6.55 -9.31 2.16
N PRO A 275 7.18 -8.67 3.15
CA PRO A 275 7.07 -9.04 4.55
C PRO A 275 5.61 -9.17 5.01
N ASP A 276 5.35 -10.00 6.05
CA ASP A 276 3.97 -10.30 6.46
C ASP A 276 3.18 -9.07 6.92
N GLU A 277 3.86 -8.08 7.51
CA GLU A 277 3.27 -6.82 7.93
C GLU A 277 2.66 -5.99 6.78
N HIS A 278 3.17 -6.15 5.56
CA HIS A 278 2.64 -5.46 4.36
C HIS A 278 1.52 -6.23 3.65
N LYS A 279 1.29 -7.47 4.01
CA LYS A 279 0.23 -8.30 3.43
C LYS A 279 -1.12 -8.01 4.10
N LEU A 280 -2.19 -8.05 3.33
CA LEU A 280 -3.56 -7.87 3.81
C LEU A 280 -4.32 -9.21 3.77
N PRO A 281 -5.06 -9.57 4.85
CA PRO A 281 -5.95 -10.73 4.78
C PRO A 281 -7.06 -10.52 3.75
N PRO A 282 -7.50 -11.55 3.01
CA PRO A 282 -8.57 -11.42 2.01
C PRO A 282 -9.87 -10.85 2.59
N GLY A 283 -10.24 -11.22 3.83
CA GLY A 283 -11.42 -10.66 4.50
C GLY A 283 -11.33 -9.17 4.82
N THR A 284 -10.13 -8.59 4.90
CA THR A 284 -9.96 -7.13 5.03
C THR A 284 -10.24 -6.46 3.70
N VAL A 285 -9.66 -6.97 2.61
CA VAL A 285 -9.89 -6.47 1.24
C VAL A 285 -11.37 -6.53 0.88
N THR A 286 -12.03 -7.65 1.21
CA THR A 286 -13.48 -7.82 0.97
C THR A 286 -14.28 -6.73 1.69
N ARG A 287 -14.05 -6.51 3.00
CA ARG A 287 -14.78 -5.48 3.75
C ARG A 287 -14.53 -4.07 3.24
N GLU A 288 -13.30 -3.74 2.86
CA GLU A 288 -12.95 -2.42 2.30
C GLU A 288 -13.68 -2.18 0.98
N LEU A 289 -13.69 -3.17 0.08
CA LEU A 289 -14.35 -3.06 -1.22
C LEU A 289 -15.89 -3.09 -1.10
N GLU A 290 -16.44 -3.90 -0.21
CA GLU A 290 -17.90 -3.86 0.06
C GLU A 290 -18.31 -2.50 0.63
N GLY A 291 -17.49 -1.91 1.51
CA GLY A 291 -17.69 -0.55 2.01
C GLY A 291 -17.64 0.52 0.91
N ALA A 292 -16.85 0.30 -0.14
CA ALA A 292 -16.75 1.18 -1.31
C ALA A 292 -17.81 0.91 -2.39
N GLY A 293 -18.78 -0.01 -2.14
CA GLY A 293 -19.90 -0.28 -3.04
C GLY A 293 -19.64 -1.35 -4.10
N TYR A 294 -18.80 -2.32 -3.77
CA TYR A 294 -18.61 -3.53 -4.57
C TYR A 294 -19.27 -4.73 -3.89
N ARG A 295 -19.48 -5.79 -4.63
CA ARG A 295 -20.01 -7.06 -4.13
C ARG A 295 -19.11 -8.19 -4.58
N GLN A 296 -18.55 -8.94 -3.64
CA GLN A 296 -17.73 -10.10 -3.96
C GLN A 296 -18.57 -11.19 -4.64
N VAL A 297 -17.98 -11.81 -5.66
CA VAL A 297 -18.52 -12.98 -6.35
C VAL A 297 -17.58 -14.17 -6.18
N SER A 298 -18.15 -15.39 -6.29
CA SER A 298 -17.36 -16.61 -6.15
C SER A 298 -16.37 -16.76 -7.30
N HIS A 299 -15.14 -17.13 -6.96
CA HIS A 299 -14.11 -17.49 -7.92
C HIS A 299 -13.35 -18.71 -7.40
N ALA A 300 -13.15 -19.71 -8.25
CA ALA A 300 -12.69 -21.04 -7.82
C ALA A 300 -11.17 -21.22 -7.90
N LEU A 301 -10.41 -20.30 -8.51
CA LEU A 301 -8.98 -20.45 -8.65
C LEU A 301 -8.26 -20.16 -7.33
N GLU A 302 -7.42 -21.11 -6.91
CA GLU A 302 -6.49 -20.92 -5.81
C GLU A 302 -5.05 -20.90 -6.34
N LEU A 303 -4.30 -19.87 -5.93
CA LEU A 303 -2.87 -19.77 -6.20
C LEU A 303 -2.07 -20.21 -4.96
N PRO A 304 -0.84 -20.75 -5.13
CA PRO A 304 -0.02 -21.22 -4.01
C PRO A 304 0.18 -20.20 -2.90
N TYR A 305 0.52 -18.96 -3.25
CA TYR A 305 0.90 -17.91 -2.29
C TYR A 305 -0.02 -16.70 -2.29
N GLN A 306 -1.01 -16.68 -3.18
CA GLN A 306 -1.91 -15.55 -3.33
C GLN A 306 -3.37 -15.98 -3.23
N TYR A 307 -4.22 -15.01 -2.91
CA TYR A 307 -5.67 -15.14 -3.09
C TYR A 307 -6.10 -14.40 -4.37
N VAL A 308 -7.22 -14.82 -4.92
CA VAL A 308 -7.90 -14.17 -6.04
C VAL A 308 -9.30 -13.79 -5.56
N LEU A 309 -9.62 -12.52 -5.57
CA LEU A 309 -10.94 -12.01 -5.23
C LEU A 309 -11.53 -11.32 -6.45
N VAL A 310 -12.79 -11.61 -6.74
CA VAL A 310 -13.52 -11.03 -7.87
C VAL A 310 -14.73 -10.28 -7.34
N PHE A 311 -14.96 -9.08 -7.84
CA PHE A 311 -16.06 -8.21 -7.43
C PHE A 311 -16.78 -7.65 -8.65
N ASN A 312 -18.10 -7.45 -8.49
CA ASN A 312 -18.93 -6.62 -9.36
C ASN A 312 -19.33 -5.35 -8.63
N LEU A 313 -19.85 -4.36 -9.34
CA LEU A 313 -20.51 -3.23 -8.71
C LEU A 313 -21.73 -3.75 -7.89
N ALA A 314 -21.90 -3.24 -6.67
CA ALA A 314 -23.11 -3.47 -5.92
C ALA A 314 -24.26 -2.66 -6.57
N ASN A 315 -25.40 -3.30 -6.81
CA ASN A 315 -26.61 -2.66 -7.36
C ASN A 315 -27.21 -1.69 -6.36
#